data_0b7606f56b3044d41cffa86115ed13f6
#
_entry.id   0b7606f56b3044d41cffa86115ed13f6
#
_cell.length_a   1.000
_cell.length_b   1.000
_cell.length_c   1.000
_cell.angle_alpha   90.00
_cell.angle_beta   90.00
_cell.angle_gamma   90.00
#
_symmetry.space_group_name_H-M   'P 1'
#
loop_
_entity.id
_entity.type
_entity.pdbx_description
1 polymer ?
#
loop_
_entity_poly.entity_id
_entity_poly.type
_entity_poly.pdbx_seq_one_letter_code
_entity_poly.pdbx_strand_id
1 'polypeptide(L)'
;MADYSGFQEMALRMIRENGYKALLRRGGEYDFNADVTGSGGEWPCDALNDHKIVERAVQAGAKAADGTLIVSTDIGVLIPALDLGTAPQVGDAFIVGDAAYKIERVTPTNPGNVDILFEVVARA
;
A
#
# COMPACT_ATOMS: atom_id res chain seq x y z
N MET A 1 -0.13 -29.14 2.36
CA MET A 1 0.09 -27.71 2.62
C MET A 1 -0.25 -26.94 1.36
N ALA A 2 -1.05 -25.90 1.47
CA ALA A 2 -1.44 -25.11 0.30
C ALA A 2 -0.27 -24.25 -0.16
N ASP A 3 -0.06 -24.23 -1.47
CA ASP A 3 0.93 -23.39 -2.12
C ASP A 3 0.22 -22.17 -2.72
N TYR A 4 0.55 -20.99 -2.23
CA TYR A 4 -0.06 -19.74 -2.67
C TYR A 4 0.77 -18.98 -3.72
N SER A 5 1.88 -19.56 -4.19
CA SER A 5 2.75 -18.89 -5.16
C SER A 5 2.04 -18.58 -6.48
N GLY A 6 1.15 -19.47 -6.93
CA GLY A 6 0.33 -19.25 -8.12
C GLY A 6 -0.61 -18.05 -7.98
N PHE A 7 -1.16 -17.84 -6.79
CA PHE A 7 -1.99 -16.66 -6.50
C PHE A 7 -1.18 -15.38 -6.47
N GLN A 8 0.05 -15.43 -5.93
CA GLN A 8 0.95 -14.28 -5.92
C GLN A 8 1.32 -13.87 -7.34
N GLU A 9 1.67 -14.84 -8.19
CA GLU A 9 2.02 -14.57 -9.60
C GLU A 9 0.83 -14.03 -10.38
N MET A 10 -0.36 -14.57 -10.13
CA MET A 10 -1.60 -14.11 -10.78
C MET A 10 -1.92 -12.67 -10.40
N ALA A 11 -1.81 -12.34 -9.12
CA ALA A 11 -2.06 -10.99 -8.61
C ALA A 11 -1.07 -9.99 -9.23
N LEU A 12 0.21 -10.34 -9.26
CA LEU A 12 1.24 -9.49 -9.85
C LEU A 12 0.96 -9.24 -11.34
N ARG A 13 0.64 -10.29 -12.09
CA ARG A 13 0.36 -10.18 -13.52
C ARG A 13 -0.88 -9.31 -13.77
N MET A 14 -1.96 -9.56 -13.06
CA MET A 14 -3.20 -8.79 -13.20
C MET A 14 -2.95 -7.30 -12.95
N ILE A 15 -2.22 -6.99 -11.90
CA ILE A 15 -1.94 -5.60 -11.53
C ILE A 15 -0.99 -4.96 -12.54
N ARG A 16 0.04 -5.65 -12.99
CA ARG A 16 0.96 -5.14 -14.02
C ARG A 16 0.27 -4.85 -15.35
N GLU A 17 -0.64 -5.73 -15.76
CA GLU A 17 -1.33 -5.59 -17.05
C GLU A 17 -2.38 -4.49 -17.05
N ASN A 18 -3.00 -4.21 -15.91
CA ASN A 18 -4.15 -3.31 -15.82
C ASN A 18 -3.87 -2.03 -15.03
N GLY A 19 -2.74 -1.97 -14.35
CA GLY A 19 -2.40 -0.87 -13.48
C GLY A 19 -1.26 0.00 -14.02
N TYR A 20 -0.47 0.53 -13.09
CA TYR A 20 0.60 1.49 -13.40
C TYR A 20 1.77 1.29 -12.43
N LYS A 21 2.90 1.92 -12.77
CA LYS A 21 4.07 1.94 -11.89
C LYS A 21 3.93 3.07 -10.88
N ALA A 22 4.32 2.78 -9.66
CA ALA A 22 4.32 3.74 -8.56
C ALA A 22 5.55 3.53 -7.69
N LEU A 23 5.70 4.38 -6.69
CA LEU A 23 6.82 4.34 -5.76
C LEU A 23 6.29 4.44 -4.34
N LEU A 24 6.71 3.52 -3.49
CA LEU A 24 6.54 3.65 -2.05
C LEU A 24 7.77 4.36 -1.50
N ARG A 25 7.57 5.42 -0.73
CA ARG A 25 8.64 6.14 -0.07
C ARG A 25 8.38 6.17 1.43
N ARG A 26 9.35 5.72 2.19
CA ARG A 26 9.34 5.82 3.65
C ARG A 26 10.40 6.82 4.04
N GLY A 27 10.00 7.93 4.62
CA GLY A 27 10.93 8.90 5.14
C GLY A 27 11.61 8.35 6.38
N GLY A 28 12.93 8.28 6.34
CA GLY A 28 13.68 8.01 7.56
C GLY A 28 13.64 9.26 8.43
N GLU A 29 13.18 9.12 9.68
CA GLU A 29 13.30 10.20 10.63
C GLU A 29 14.77 10.34 11.03
N TYR A 30 15.28 11.55 10.95
CA TYR A 30 16.62 11.83 11.45
C TYR A 30 16.58 11.84 12.98
N ASP A 31 17.36 10.93 13.57
CA ASP A 31 17.49 10.86 15.02
C ASP A 31 18.69 11.70 15.44
N PHE A 32 18.43 12.86 16.01
CA PHE A 32 19.48 13.77 16.46
C PHE A 32 20.31 13.20 17.60
N ASN A 33 19.75 12.29 18.40
CA ASN A 33 20.49 11.67 19.50
C ASN A 33 21.45 10.60 19.02
N ALA A 34 21.05 9.86 17.99
CA ALA A 34 21.87 8.80 17.42
C ALA A 34 22.70 9.27 16.22
N ASP A 35 22.44 10.47 15.71
CA ASP A 35 23.08 11.05 14.53
C ASP A 35 22.98 10.11 13.31
N VAL A 36 21.86 9.44 13.18
CA VAL A 36 21.58 8.52 12.08
C VAL A 36 20.23 8.82 11.47
N THR A 37 20.09 8.55 10.19
CA THR A 37 18.81 8.54 9.51
C THR A 37 18.10 7.23 9.86
N GLY A 38 16.84 7.29 10.23
CA GLY A 38 16.03 6.10 10.45
C GLY A 38 15.91 5.26 9.17
N SER A 39 15.25 4.11 9.27
CA SER A 39 15.14 3.12 8.20
C SER A 39 14.18 3.58 7.08
N GLY A 40 14.53 4.67 6.41
CA GLY A 40 13.82 5.13 5.25
C GLY A 40 14.23 4.40 3.98
N GLY A 41 13.49 4.61 2.89
CA GLY A 41 13.82 4.03 1.60
C GLY A 41 12.77 4.32 0.56
N GLU A 42 13.05 3.86 -0.64
CA GLU A 42 12.15 3.94 -1.78
C GLU A 42 12.07 2.56 -2.43
N TRP A 43 10.84 2.14 -2.75
CA TRP A 43 10.60 0.85 -3.37
C TRP A 43 9.63 1.02 -4.53
N PRO A 44 10.07 0.70 -5.76
CA PRO A 44 9.16 0.65 -6.90
C PRO A 44 8.09 -0.41 -6.68
N CYS A 45 6.89 -0.13 -7.12
CA CYS A 45 5.79 -1.08 -7.06
C CYS A 45 4.87 -0.95 -8.26
N ASP A 46 4.11 -2.01 -8.50
CA ASP A 46 2.98 -1.97 -9.41
C ASP A 46 1.72 -1.66 -8.60
N ALA A 47 0.77 -0.98 -9.19
CA ALA A 47 -0.44 -0.58 -8.49
C ALA A 47 -1.65 -0.57 -9.42
N LEU A 48 -2.82 -0.85 -8.88
CA LEU A 48 -4.09 -0.80 -9.59
C LEU A 48 -5.13 -0.16 -8.70
N ASN A 49 -5.79 0.89 -9.18
CA ASN A 49 -6.84 1.55 -8.42
C ASN A 49 -8.09 0.66 -8.33
N ASP A 50 -8.65 0.55 -7.14
CA ASP A 50 -9.89 -0.15 -6.87
C ASP A 50 -10.71 0.65 -5.86
N HIS A 51 -11.68 1.41 -6.37
CA HIS A 51 -12.51 2.28 -5.52
C HIS A 51 -13.39 1.50 -4.55
N LYS A 52 -13.66 0.22 -4.80
CA LYS A 52 -14.41 -0.63 -3.88
C LYS A 52 -13.75 -0.73 -2.51
N ILE A 53 -12.43 -0.63 -2.44
CA ILE A 53 -11.69 -0.60 -1.18
C ILE A 53 -12.17 0.58 -0.32
N VAL A 54 -12.25 1.77 -0.93
CA VAL A 54 -12.72 2.98 -0.25
C VAL A 54 -14.20 2.88 0.11
N GLU A 55 -15.03 2.39 -0.80
CA GLU A 55 -16.46 2.21 -0.54
C GLU A 55 -16.70 1.30 0.68
N ARG A 56 -16.01 0.17 0.76
CA ARG A 56 -16.11 -0.74 1.91
C ARG A 56 -15.64 -0.07 3.20
N ALA A 57 -14.55 0.68 3.13
CA ALA A 57 -14.02 1.40 4.29
C ALA A 57 -15.01 2.46 4.80
N VAL A 58 -15.61 3.22 3.89
CA VAL A 58 -16.63 4.23 4.25
C VAL A 58 -17.85 3.58 4.91
N GLN A 59 -18.35 2.49 4.33
CA GLN A 59 -19.51 1.77 4.87
C GLN A 59 -19.22 1.18 6.25
N ALA A 60 -18.01 0.74 6.49
CA ALA A 60 -17.59 0.18 7.78
C ALA A 60 -17.28 1.24 8.83
N GLY A 61 -17.29 2.53 8.50
CA GLY A 61 -16.89 3.59 9.41
C GLY A 61 -15.41 3.55 9.75
N ALA A 62 -14.58 3.06 8.83
CA ALA A 62 -13.14 2.93 9.05
C ALA A 62 -12.48 4.30 9.19
N LYS A 63 -11.37 4.34 9.92
CA LYS A 63 -10.65 5.57 10.22
C LYS A 63 -9.26 5.57 9.60
N ALA A 64 -8.80 6.76 9.21
CA ALA A 64 -7.43 7.02 8.84
C ALA A 64 -6.51 6.97 10.06
N ALA A 65 -5.21 7.05 9.84
CA ALA A 65 -4.21 6.99 10.90
C ALA A 65 -4.37 8.10 11.95
N ASP A 66 -4.87 9.27 11.54
CA ASP A 66 -5.11 10.41 12.43
C ASP A 66 -6.47 10.36 13.15
N GLY A 67 -7.24 9.30 12.98
CA GLY A 67 -8.56 9.13 13.59
C GLY A 67 -9.73 9.71 12.79
N THR A 68 -9.49 10.41 11.69
CA THR A 68 -10.57 10.91 10.82
C THR A 68 -11.17 9.77 10.00
N LEU A 69 -12.45 9.91 9.62
CA LEU A 69 -13.11 8.89 8.81
C LEU A 69 -12.53 8.85 7.40
N ILE A 70 -12.46 7.64 6.84
CA ILE A 70 -12.18 7.46 5.41
C ILE A 70 -13.35 8.04 4.63
N VAL A 71 -13.04 8.84 3.62
CA VAL A 71 -14.03 9.54 2.79
C VAL A 71 -13.93 9.11 1.33
N SER A 72 -14.97 9.41 0.55
CA SER A 72 -15.09 8.96 -0.84
C SER A 72 -14.02 9.56 -1.77
N THR A 73 -13.37 10.63 -1.38
CA THR A 73 -12.27 11.24 -2.15
C THR A 73 -10.91 10.60 -1.89
N ASP A 74 -10.80 9.72 -0.89
CA ASP A 74 -9.60 8.92 -0.69
C ASP A 74 -9.46 7.91 -1.83
N ILE A 75 -8.25 7.45 -2.09
CA ILE A 75 -8.03 6.45 -3.14
C ILE A 75 -7.80 5.07 -2.54
N GLY A 76 -8.33 4.06 -3.24
CA GLY A 76 -8.07 2.65 -2.93
C GLY A 76 -7.15 2.08 -3.99
N VAL A 77 -6.13 1.34 -3.56
CA VAL A 77 -5.10 0.81 -4.45
C VAL A 77 -4.77 -0.62 -4.05
N LEU A 78 -4.62 -1.48 -5.06
CA LEU A 78 -4.07 -2.83 -4.89
C LEU A 78 -2.59 -2.81 -5.23
N ILE A 79 -1.76 -3.35 -4.35
CA ILE A 79 -0.31 -3.48 -4.55
C ILE A 79 0.06 -4.95 -4.38
N PRO A 80 0.68 -5.60 -5.38
CA PRO A 80 1.05 -7.02 -5.25
C PRO A 80 2.23 -7.18 -4.30
N ALA A 81 2.23 -8.28 -3.54
CA ALA A 81 3.30 -8.57 -2.60
C ALA A 81 4.54 -9.13 -3.29
N LEU A 82 4.36 -9.91 -4.36
CA LEU A 82 5.47 -10.52 -5.09
C LEU A 82 6.30 -9.44 -5.79
N ASP A 83 7.61 -9.56 -5.70
CA ASP A 83 8.59 -8.60 -6.22
C ASP A 83 8.55 -7.22 -5.54
N LEU A 84 7.87 -7.11 -4.42
CA LEU A 84 7.86 -5.89 -3.63
C LEU A 84 8.93 -5.97 -2.53
N GLY A 85 9.78 -4.97 -2.45
CA GLY A 85 10.91 -4.97 -1.53
C GLY A 85 10.54 -4.79 -0.07
N THR A 86 9.34 -4.28 0.21
CA THR A 86 8.83 -4.09 1.57
C THR A 86 7.31 -4.10 1.57
N ALA A 87 6.70 -4.50 2.67
CA ALA A 87 5.26 -4.34 2.84
C ALA A 87 4.92 -2.84 3.00
N PRO A 88 3.85 -2.33 2.35
CA PRO A 88 3.42 -0.97 2.58
C PRO A 88 3.07 -0.77 4.05
N GLN A 89 3.35 0.41 4.57
CA GLN A 89 3.04 0.77 5.95
C GLN A 89 2.24 2.06 6.00
N VAL A 90 1.39 2.18 7.00
CA VAL A 90 0.69 3.43 7.31
C VAL A 90 1.72 4.53 7.52
N GLY A 91 1.51 5.66 6.87
CA GLY A 91 2.44 6.79 6.90
C GLY A 91 3.42 6.84 5.73
N ASP A 92 3.57 5.76 4.96
CA ASP A 92 4.37 5.78 3.75
C ASP A 92 3.77 6.76 2.73
N ALA A 93 4.61 7.33 1.88
CA ALA A 93 4.16 8.07 0.71
C ALA A 93 3.96 7.09 -0.46
N PHE A 94 2.84 7.24 -1.15
CA PHE A 94 2.54 6.52 -2.37
C PHE A 94 2.61 7.53 -3.51
N ILE A 95 3.58 7.38 -4.40
CA ILE A 95 3.91 8.39 -5.41
C ILE A 95 3.62 7.85 -6.79
N VAL A 96 2.82 8.59 -7.54
CA VAL A 96 2.46 8.30 -8.94
C VAL A 96 2.77 9.53 -9.77
N GLY A 97 3.84 9.48 -10.58
CA GLY A 97 4.29 10.66 -11.31
C GLY A 97 4.61 11.81 -10.37
N ASP A 98 3.92 12.92 -10.53
CA ASP A 98 4.09 14.12 -9.70
C ASP A 98 3.14 14.15 -8.49
N ALA A 99 2.23 13.19 -8.37
CA ALA A 99 1.27 13.14 -7.28
C ALA A 99 1.80 12.29 -6.12
N ALA A 100 1.65 12.81 -4.91
CA ALA A 100 2.02 12.09 -3.69
C ALA A 100 0.80 11.96 -2.79
N TYR A 101 0.61 10.75 -2.27
CA TYR A 101 -0.47 10.40 -1.36
C TYR A 101 0.12 9.83 -0.08
N LYS A 102 -0.56 10.02 1.03
CA LYS A 102 -0.16 9.41 2.29
C LYS A 102 -0.99 8.15 2.51
N ILE A 103 -0.34 7.04 2.82
CA ILE A 103 -1.02 5.78 3.13
C ILE A 103 -1.66 5.87 4.50
N GLU A 104 -2.98 5.68 4.56
CA GLU A 104 -3.78 5.78 5.77
C GLU A 104 -4.20 4.42 6.33
N ARG A 105 -4.35 3.42 5.47
CA ARG A 105 -4.70 2.05 5.87
C ARG A 105 -4.03 1.05 4.95
N VAL A 106 -3.63 -0.09 5.52
CA VAL A 106 -3.12 -1.23 4.77
C VAL A 106 -3.80 -2.48 5.27
N THR A 107 -4.40 -3.25 4.38
CA THR A 107 -5.01 -4.53 4.70
C THR A 107 -4.38 -5.60 3.81
N PRO A 108 -3.55 -6.49 4.37
CA PRO A 108 -2.96 -7.56 3.56
C PRO A 108 -4.01 -8.64 3.25
N THR A 109 -3.94 -9.19 2.05
CA THR A 109 -4.59 -10.44 1.70
C THR A 109 -3.55 -11.54 1.87
N ASN A 110 -3.65 -12.29 2.97
CA ASN A 110 -2.59 -13.20 3.39
C ASN A 110 -3.09 -14.55 3.89
N PRO A 111 -3.75 -15.35 3.02
CA PRO A 111 -4.19 -16.68 3.41
C PRO A 111 -2.98 -17.52 3.84
N GLY A 112 -3.11 -18.23 4.97
CA GLY A 112 -2.02 -19.05 5.49
C GLY A 112 -0.74 -18.27 5.80
N ASN A 113 -0.85 -16.99 6.14
CA ASN A 113 0.26 -16.06 6.42
C ASN A 113 1.18 -15.79 5.21
N VAL A 114 0.68 -16.00 3.99
CA VAL A 114 1.39 -15.67 2.76
C VAL A 114 0.76 -14.42 2.14
N ASP A 115 1.51 -13.33 2.08
CA ASP A 115 1.02 -12.10 1.49
C ASP A 115 0.88 -12.24 -0.04
N ILE A 116 -0.31 -12.01 -0.54
CA ILE A 116 -0.62 -12.06 -1.98
C ILE A 116 -0.68 -10.65 -2.56
N LEU A 117 -1.43 -9.78 -1.91
CA LEU A 117 -1.52 -8.38 -2.27
C LEU A 117 -1.90 -7.56 -1.04
N PHE A 118 -1.77 -6.26 -1.16
CA PHE A 118 -2.17 -5.31 -0.13
C PHE A 118 -3.27 -4.40 -0.67
N GLU A 119 -4.36 -4.26 0.09
CA GLU A 119 -5.37 -3.25 -0.13
C GLU A 119 -4.97 -2.00 0.65
N VAL A 120 -4.77 -0.91 -0.04
CA VAL A 120 -4.26 0.34 0.53
C VAL A 120 -5.28 1.45 0.35
N VAL A 121 -5.51 2.23 1.41
CA VAL A 121 -6.25 3.48 1.34
C VAL A 121 -5.25 4.62 1.53
N ALA A 122 -5.23 5.55 0.58
CA ALA A 122 -4.31 6.68 0.60
C ALA A 122 -5.06 7.99 0.39
N ARG A 123 -4.49 9.07 0.91
CA ARG A 123 -5.08 10.40 0.91
C ARG A 123 -4.07 11.43 0.39
N ALA A 124 -4.54 12.30 -0.48
CA ALA A 124 -3.72 13.39 -0.99
C ALA A 124 -3.30 14.39 0.11
#